data_0a4485f0235936c00d0fe90e34e63ab0
#
_entry.id   0a4485f0235936c00d0fe90e34e63ab0
#
_cell.length_a   1.000
_cell.length_b   1.000
_cell.length_c   1.000
_cell.angle_alpha   90.00
_cell.angle_beta   90.00
_cell.angle_gamma   90.00
#
_symmetry.space_group_name_H-M   'P 1'
#
loop_
_entity.id
_entity.type
_entity.pdbx_description
1 polymer ?
#
loop_
_entity_poly.entity_id
_entity_poly.type
_entity_poly.pdbx_seq_one_letter_code
_entity_poly.pdbx_strand_id
1 'polypeptide(L)'
;PVDGEDAHFCYYFKTEVNPKPKVLADGTVDYKNMELFEFIKKDTLVAEYFPATAGTFGYDVTGQMISPKRGKELPALRVIGVRVSEDKKKYYADIDGIIEWHEGENKLEIRNLYTVPGNVDAATGNIRFNGDVNIMGNVTSGFSVQAAGNIVIDGHCEASQIEADGDVIIRKGCQGKGLGKIIAGKSIVGQFFESAVLTAGKDVQATYLLNCQLKANGKLLVEGRKGVIIGGKTCAKLGISCNGI
;
A
#
# COMPACT_ATOMS: atom_id res chain seq x y z
N PRO A 1 24.04 37.51 -26.18
CA PRO A 1 23.74 36.93 -24.87
C PRO A 1 23.28 35.49 -25.06
N VAL A 2 23.51 34.66 -24.06
CA VAL A 2 22.90 33.34 -23.95
C VAL A 2 21.95 33.39 -22.76
N ASP A 3 20.67 33.12 -22.98
CA ASP A 3 19.68 33.15 -21.93
C ASP A 3 19.94 32.02 -20.90
N GLY A 4 19.54 32.24 -19.66
CA GLY A 4 19.63 31.25 -18.59
C GLY A 4 18.63 30.13 -18.78
N GLU A 5 18.98 28.96 -18.27
CA GLU A 5 18.10 27.81 -18.22
C GLU A 5 17.14 27.90 -17.03
N ASP A 6 15.90 27.49 -17.21
CA ASP A 6 14.92 27.39 -16.13
C ASP A 6 15.28 26.27 -15.16
N ALA A 7 14.94 26.45 -13.91
CA ALA A 7 15.08 25.40 -12.90
C ALA A 7 14.19 24.20 -13.27
N HIS A 8 14.66 23.01 -12.98
CA HIS A 8 13.89 21.78 -13.21
C HIS A 8 14.22 20.72 -12.17
N PHE A 9 13.29 19.75 -12.01
CA PHE A 9 13.52 18.54 -11.25
C PHE A 9 13.76 17.37 -12.20
N CYS A 10 14.75 16.55 -11.88
CA CYS A 10 14.93 15.21 -12.48
C CYS A 10 14.36 14.18 -11.50
N TYR A 11 13.37 13.41 -11.94
CA TYR A 11 12.77 12.34 -11.15
C TYR A 11 13.35 10.99 -11.53
N TYR A 12 13.70 10.16 -10.53
CA TYR A 12 14.31 8.83 -10.70
C TYR A 12 13.29 7.71 -10.42
N PHE A 13 12.02 8.00 -10.59
CA PHE A 13 10.90 7.07 -10.47
C PHE A 13 9.87 7.33 -11.58
N LYS A 14 8.94 6.41 -11.77
CA LYS A 14 7.86 6.57 -12.76
C LYS A 14 6.83 7.57 -12.23
N THR A 15 6.73 8.75 -12.86
CA THR A 15 5.73 9.77 -12.50
C THR A 15 4.30 9.37 -12.84
N GLU A 16 4.12 8.41 -13.76
CA GLU A 16 2.84 7.81 -14.11
C GLU A 16 2.91 6.30 -13.92
N VAL A 17 2.12 5.76 -13.00
CA VAL A 17 1.90 4.33 -12.86
C VAL A 17 0.66 3.96 -13.69
N ASN A 18 0.88 3.33 -14.83
CA ASN A 18 -0.20 2.80 -15.66
C ASN A 18 -0.30 1.29 -15.39
N PRO A 19 -1.31 0.82 -14.65
CA PRO A 19 -1.46 -0.60 -14.33
C PRO A 19 -1.75 -1.38 -15.60
N LYS A 20 -0.70 -1.98 -16.17
CA LYS A 20 -0.84 -2.86 -17.34
C LYS A 20 -0.78 -4.31 -16.87
N PRO A 21 -1.74 -5.13 -17.29
CA PRO A 21 -1.68 -6.55 -17.02
C PRO A 21 -0.46 -7.18 -17.72
N LYS A 22 0.15 -8.14 -17.06
CA LYS A 22 1.34 -8.82 -17.56
C LYS A 22 0.96 -9.81 -18.66
N VAL A 23 1.57 -9.67 -19.85
CA VAL A 23 1.44 -10.64 -20.93
C VAL A 23 2.40 -11.79 -20.64
N LEU A 24 1.88 -13.00 -20.50
CA LEU A 24 2.66 -14.22 -20.28
C LEU A 24 3.30 -14.71 -21.57
N ALA A 25 4.29 -15.61 -21.46
CA ALA A 25 5.04 -16.13 -22.61
C ALA A 25 4.16 -16.93 -23.61
N ASP A 26 3.01 -17.39 -23.18
CA ASP A 26 2.00 -18.09 -24.00
C ASP A 26 1.00 -17.15 -24.70
N GLY A 27 1.17 -15.82 -24.54
CA GLY A 27 0.29 -14.81 -25.10
C GLY A 27 -0.98 -14.53 -24.27
N THR A 28 -1.20 -15.22 -23.16
CA THR A 28 -2.30 -14.94 -22.22
C THR A 28 -1.98 -13.73 -21.37
N VAL A 29 -3.03 -13.08 -20.86
CA VAL A 29 -2.90 -11.85 -20.07
C VAL A 29 -3.22 -12.13 -18.62
N ASP A 30 -2.25 -11.92 -17.72
CA ASP A 30 -2.42 -12.08 -16.28
C ASP A 30 -2.96 -10.79 -15.64
N TYR A 31 -4.27 -10.74 -15.47
CA TYR A 31 -4.97 -9.64 -14.79
C TYR A 31 -4.89 -9.73 -13.25
N LYS A 32 -4.39 -10.84 -12.70
CA LYS A 32 -4.33 -11.04 -11.25
C LYS A 32 -3.07 -10.48 -10.62
N ASN A 33 -1.97 -10.37 -11.38
CA ASN A 33 -0.68 -9.91 -10.87
C ASN A 33 -0.22 -8.67 -11.64
N MET A 34 -0.88 -7.54 -11.41
CA MET A 34 -0.56 -6.25 -12.01
C MET A 34 0.47 -5.49 -11.16
N GLU A 35 1.37 -4.73 -11.82
CA GLU A 35 2.22 -3.76 -11.13
C GLU A 35 1.40 -2.50 -10.85
N LEU A 36 0.89 -2.39 -9.62
CA LEU A 36 -0.03 -1.31 -9.20
C LEU A 36 0.70 -0.08 -8.66
N PHE A 37 1.97 -0.19 -8.31
CA PHE A 37 2.76 0.85 -7.66
C PHE A 37 4.25 0.61 -7.85
N GLU A 38 5.04 1.66 -7.65
CA GLU A 38 6.49 1.57 -7.57
C GLU A 38 6.94 1.62 -6.11
N PHE A 39 7.66 0.58 -5.69
CA PHE A 39 8.20 0.46 -4.34
C PHE A 39 9.63 0.99 -4.30
N ILE A 40 9.89 1.94 -3.42
CA ILE A 40 11.19 2.55 -3.21
C ILE A 40 11.75 2.12 -1.87
N LYS A 41 13.05 1.79 -1.84
CA LYS A 41 13.77 1.49 -0.61
C LYS A 41 14.28 2.78 0.03
N LYS A 42 14.38 2.77 1.35
CA LYS A 42 15.04 3.83 2.12
C LYS A 42 16.42 4.16 1.55
N ASP A 43 16.80 5.44 1.65
CA ASP A 43 18.05 6.02 1.15
C ASP A 43 18.23 6.00 -0.38
N THR A 44 17.21 5.60 -1.15
CA THR A 44 17.21 5.73 -2.61
C THR A 44 17.05 7.20 -3.00
N LEU A 45 17.87 7.70 -3.95
CA LEU A 45 17.69 9.01 -4.55
C LEU A 45 16.44 9.00 -5.44
N VAL A 46 15.47 9.86 -5.14
CA VAL A 46 14.17 9.90 -5.84
C VAL A 46 13.99 11.13 -6.72
N ALA A 47 14.63 12.25 -6.36
CA ALA A 47 14.60 13.44 -7.21
C ALA A 47 15.86 14.29 -7.00
N GLU A 48 16.24 15.07 -8.03
CA GLU A 48 17.32 16.04 -7.99
C GLU A 48 16.86 17.37 -8.58
N TYR A 49 17.16 18.45 -7.87
CA TYR A 49 16.82 19.82 -8.27
C TYR A 49 18.01 20.48 -8.94
N PHE A 50 17.78 21.01 -10.12
CA PHE A 50 18.70 21.84 -10.88
C PHE A 50 18.21 23.28 -10.85
N PRO A 51 18.95 24.20 -10.20
CA PRO A 51 18.54 25.59 -10.07
C PRO A 51 18.62 26.34 -11.41
N ALA A 52 17.84 27.40 -11.53
CA ALA A 52 17.89 28.27 -12.70
C ALA A 52 19.27 28.95 -12.83
N THR A 53 19.68 29.19 -14.07
CA THR A 53 20.95 29.86 -14.37
C THR A 53 20.72 31.32 -14.76
N ALA A 54 21.73 32.17 -14.51
CA ALA A 54 21.65 33.60 -14.81
C ALA A 54 21.82 33.92 -16.32
N GLY A 55 22.34 32.96 -17.10
CA GLY A 55 22.77 33.20 -18.46
C GLY A 55 24.08 33.97 -18.57
N THR A 56 24.54 34.24 -19.78
CA THR A 56 25.78 34.96 -20.07
C THR A 56 25.50 36.21 -20.91
N PHE A 57 26.15 37.29 -20.53
CA PHE A 57 26.07 38.58 -21.26
C PHE A 57 26.63 38.41 -22.68
N GLY A 58 26.05 39.15 -23.60
CA GLY A 58 26.58 39.33 -24.95
C GLY A 58 26.89 40.80 -25.21
N TYR A 59 27.45 41.08 -26.38
CA TYR A 59 27.72 42.45 -26.84
C TYR A 59 27.13 42.62 -28.24
N ASP A 60 26.64 43.82 -28.53
CA ASP A 60 26.21 44.16 -29.87
C ASP A 60 27.42 44.59 -30.71
N VAL A 61 27.18 44.95 -31.98
CA VAL A 61 28.21 45.37 -32.93
C VAL A 61 28.87 46.73 -32.56
N THR A 62 28.27 47.46 -31.63
CA THR A 62 28.80 48.75 -31.09
C THR A 62 29.59 48.56 -29.81
N GLY A 63 29.66 47.35 -29.23
CA GLY A 63 30.30 47.03 -27.97
C GLY A 63 29.40 47.24 -26.77
N GLN A 64 28.07 47.52 -26.96
CA GLN A 64 27.15 47.68 -25.88
C GLN A 64 26.73 46.30 -25.32
N MET A 65 26.76 46.18 -24.00
CA MET A 65 26.43 44.94 -23.30
C MET A 65 24.92 44.65 -23.39
N ILE A 66 24.59 43.43 -23.78
CA ILE A 66 23.22 42.93 -23.83
C ILE A 66 23.05 41.92 -22.71
N SER A 67 22.09 42.19 -21.82
CA SER A 67 21.76 41.28 -20.70
C SER A 67 20.97 40.07 -21.15
N PRO A 68 21.30 38.86 -20.67
CA PRO A 68 20.51 37.68 -20.91
C PRO A 68 19.18 37.70 -20.10
N LYS A 69 18.22 36.93 -20.52
CA LYS A 69 17.07 36.61 -19.66
C LYS A 69 17.51 35.59 -18.63
N ARG A 70 17.18 35.83 -17.37
CA ARG A 70 17.44 34.89 -16.30
C ARG A 70 16.42 33.75 -16.34
N GLY A 71 16.87 32.52 -16.13
CA GLY A 71 16.00 31.37 -15.96
C GLY A 71 15.04 31.53 -14.77
N LYS A 72 13.88 30.92 -14.84
CA LYS A 72 12.86 30.97 -13.81
C LYS A 72 13.13 29.92 -12.75
N GLU A 73 13.03 30.29 -11.49
CA GLU A 73 13.10 29.39 -10.35
C GLU A 73 11.79 28.61 -10.18
N LEU A 74 11.89 27.38 -9.67
CA LEU A 74 10.75 26.57 -9.30
C LEU A 74 10.55 26.55 -7.77
N PRO A 75 9.31 26.45 -7.29
CA PRO A 75 9.03 26.26 -5.87
C PRO A 75 9.58 24.92 -5.40
N ALA A 76 10.00 24.87 -4.12
CA ALA A 76 10.45 23.63 -3.49
C ALA A 76 9.32 22.57 -3.49
N LEU A 77 9.70 21.29 -3.60
CA LEU A 77 8.78 20.18 -3.47
C LEU A 77 8.24 20.09 -2.03
N ARG A 78 6.94 19.86 -1.90
CA ARG A 78 6.36 19.39 -0.64
C ARG A 78 6.66 17.90 -0.52
N VAL A 79 7.22 17.48 0.61
CA VAL A 79 7.68 16.10 0.76
C VAL A 79 7.12 15.45 2.02
N ILE A 80 6.77 14.16 1.92
CA ILE A 80 6.39 13.30 3.05
C ILE A 80 7.16 11.98 2.89
N GLY A 81 7.82 11.52 3.96
CA GLY A 81 8.64 10.31 3.90
C GLY A 81 9.89 10.44 3.02
N VAL A 82 10.32 11.67 2.77
CA VAL A 82 11.48 12.00 1.94
C VAL A 82 12.38 12.95 2.72
N ARG A 83 13.67 12.64 2.75
CA ARG A 83 14.73 13.47 3.35
C ARG A 83 15.38 14.31 2.26
N VAL A 84 15.54 15.59 2.53
CA VAL A 84 16.19 16.54 1.63
C VAL A 84 17.64 16.74 2.09
N SER A 85 18.59 16.77 1.15
CA SER A 85 20.00 17.07 1.43
C SER A 85 20.19 18.50 1.97
N GLU A 86 21.32 18.76 2.63
CA GLU A 86 21.63 20.08 3.23
C GLU A 86 21.65 21.20 2.18
N ASP A 87 22.14 20.90 0.98
CA ASP A 87 22.18 21.83 -0.17
C ASP A 87 20.82 21.98 -0.86
N LYS A 88 19.77 21.27 -0.38
CA LYS A 88 18.41 21.25 -0.89
C LYS A 88 18.28 20.82 -2.37
N LYS A 89 19.28 20.14 -2.90
CA LYS A 89 19.29 19.70 -4.29
C LYS A 89 18.86 18.25 -4.47
N LYS A 90 19.09 17.39 -3.47
CA LYS A 90 18.82 15.95 -3.58
C LYS A 90 17.76 15.50 -2.59
N TYR A 91 16.87 14.66 -3.06
CA TYR A 91 15.73 14.12 -2.33
C TYR A 91 15.86 12.61 -2.23
N TYR A 92 15.93 12.08 -1.01
CA TYR A 92 16.12 10.66 -0.72
C TYR A 92 14.91 10.10 0.02
N ALA A 93 14.52 8.87 -0.28
CA ALA A 93 13.53 8.15 0.51
C ALA A 93 14.00 8.01 1.97
N ASP A 94 13.18 8.43 2.93
CA ASP A 94 13.48 8.32 4.36
C ASP A 94 12.94 7.02 4.97
N ILE A 95 11.98 6.40 4.30
CA ILE A 95 11.37 5.12 4.63
C ILE A 95 11.25 4.22 3.41
N ASP A 96 11.12 2.92 3.62
CA ASP A 96 10.65 1.98 2.59
C ASP A 96 9.18 2.24 2.31
N GLY A 97 8.76 2.27 1.04
CA GLY A 97 7.34 2.48 0.75
C GLY A 97 6.99 2.68 -0.72
N ILE A 98 5.73 2.97 -0.97
CA ILE A 98 5.23 3.38 -2.28
C ILE A 98 5.53 4.86 -2.47
N ILE A 99 6.05 5.21 -3.65
CA ILE A 99 6.22 6.59 -4.06
C ILE A 99 5.01 7.05 -4.86
N GLU A 100 4.49 8.22 -4.49
CA GLU A 100 3.37 8.88 -5.17
C GLU A 100 3.76 10.31 -5.53
N TRP A 101 3.50 10.69 -6.78
CA TRP A 101 3.70 12.04 -7.29
C TRP A 101 2.36 12.72 -7.55
N HIS A 102 2.16 13.86 -6.89
CA HIS A 102 0.97 14.71 -7.05
C HIS A 102 1.35 15.99 -7.77
N GLU A 103 1.32 15.97 -9.10
CA GLU A 103 1.78 17.07 -9.95
C GLU A 103 1.06 18.40 -9.62
N GLY A 104 -0.27 18.38 -9.49
CA GLY A 104 -1.08 19.57 -9.18
C GLY A 104 -0.76 20.22 -7.83
N GLU A 105 -0.18 19.48 -6.89
CA GLU A 105 0.19 19.95 -5.55
C GLU A 105 1.70 20.18 -5.40
N ASN A 106 2.50 19.86 -6.42
CA ASN A 106 3.97 19.83 -6.35
C ASN A 106 4.47 19.02 -5.13
N LYS A 107 3.88 17.84 -4.92
CA LYS A 107 4.07 17.01 -3.73
C LYS A 107 4.59 15.64 -4.08
N LEU A 108 5.66 15.24 -3.40
CA LEU A 108 6.26 13.92 -3.46
C LEU A 108 6.05 13.20 -2.12
N GLU A 109 5.45 12.04 -2.15
CA GLU A 109 5.08 11.29 -0.95
C GLU A 109 5.55 9.85 -1.02
N ILE A 110 6.19 9.39 0.07
CA ILE A 110 6.53 7.97 0.27
C ILE A 110 5.83 7.49 1.51
N ARG A 111 5.00 6.45 1.37
CA ARG A 111 4.25 5.84 2.48
C ARG A 111 4.46 4.34 2.51
N ASN A 112 4.61 3.79 3.71
CA ASN A 112 4.60 2.35 3.93
C ASN A 112 3.17 1.82 4.17
N LEU A 113 2.20 2.41 3.48
CA LEU A 113 0.79 2.06 3.51
C LEU A 113 0.25 2.08 2.08
N TYR A 114 -0.30 0.95 1.63
CA TYR A 114 -1.03 0.88 0.37
C TYR A 114 -2.54 0.93 0.63
N THR A 115 -3.20 1.95 0.11
CA THR A 115 -4.66 2.10 0.22
C THR A 115 -5.33 1.75 -1.10
N VAL A 116 -6.23 0.76 -1.05
CA VAL A 116 -7.10 0.37 -2.16
C VAL A 116 -8.44 1.08 -1.99
N PRO A 117 -8.81 2.05 -2.86
CA PRO A 117 -10.02 2.86 -2.67
C PRO A 117 -11.32 2.10 -2.93
N GLY A 118 -11.25 0.88 -3.44
CA GLY A 118 -12.40 0.04 -3.78
C GLY A 118 -12.21 -1.41 -3.35
N ASN A 119 -12.70 -2.33 -4.19
CA ASN A 119 -12.58 -3.76 -3.96
C ASN A 119 -11.26 -4.32 -4.48
N VAL A 120 -10.86 -5.45 -3.91
CA VAL A 120 -9.86 -6.33 -4.50
C VAL A 120 -10.62 -7.36 -5.34
N ASP A 121 -10.58 -7.17 -6.66
CA ASP A 121 -11.31 -7.94 -7.66
C ASP A 121 -10.52 -8.03 -8.97
N ALA A 122 -11.17 -8.39 -10.08
CA ALA A 122 -10.52 -8.51 -11.38
C ALA A 122 -9.90 -7.20 -11.91
N ALA A 123 -10.38 -6.04 -11.47
CA ALA A 123 -9.83 -4.75 -11.87
C ALA A 123 -8.56 -4.38 -11.07
N THR A 124 -8.50 -4.78 -9.79
CA THR A 124 -7.37 -4.52 -8.91
C THR A 124 -6.33 -5.64 -8.96
N GLY A 125 -6.76 -6.90 -9.12
CA GLY A 125 -5.89 -8.07 -9.06
C GLY A 125 -5.49 -8.46 -7.64
N ASN A 126 -4.51 -9.36 -7.53
CA ASN A 126 -3.91 -9.75 -6.25
C ASN A 126 -3.01 -8.63 -5.73
N ILE A 127 -2.96 -8.50 -4.42
CA ILE A 127 -2.12 -7.49 -3.75
C ILE A 127 -1.00 -8.20 -2.98
N ARG A 128 0.22 -7.75 -3.20
CA ARG A 128 1.38 -8.10 -2.37
C ARG A 128 2.17 -6.83 -2.05
N PHE A 129 2.26 -6.50 -0.77
CA PHE A 129 2.89 -5.26 -0.35
C PHE A 129 3.81 -5.45 0.87
N ASN A 130 4.96 -4.75 0.86
CA ASN A 130 5.96 -4.82 1.94
C ASN A 130 5.70 -3.74 3.00
N GLY A 131 4.46 -3.60 3.45
CA GLY A 131 4.02 -2.63 4.45
C GLY A 131 2.57 -2.93 4.85
N ASP A 132 1.86 -1.91 5.32
CA ASP A 132 0.45 -2.01 5.68
C ASP A 132 -0.45 -1.90 4.45
N VAL A 133 -1.57 -2.62 4.44
CA VAL A 133 -2.58 -2.57 3.38
C VAL A 133 -3.93 -2.18 3.96
N ASN A 134 -4.55 -1.15 3.39
CA ASN A 134 -5.91 -0.73 3.73
C ASN A 134 -6.83 -0.87 2.51
N ILE A 135 -7.90 -1.65 2.64
CA ILE A 135 -8.89 -1.90 1.58
C ILE A 135 -10.22 -1.29 2.01
N MET A 136 -10.64 -0.21 1.34
CA MET A 136 -11.89 0.48 1.64
C MET A 136 -13.13 -0.31 1.25
N GLY A 137 -12.97 -1.28 0.34
CA GLY A 137 -14.04 -2.16 -0.13
C GLY A 137 -13.94 -3.58 0.40
N ASN A 138 -14.29 -4.53 -0.45
CA ASN A 138 -14.34 -5.96 -0.18
C ASN A 138 -13.16 -6.68 -0.85
N VAL A 139 -12.84 -7.90 -0.38
CA VAL A 139 -11.99 -8.83 -1.11
C VAL A 139 -12.84 -9.94 -1.68
N THR A 140 -12.96 -9.99 -3.00
CA THR A 140 -13.83 -10.93 -3.69
C THR A 140 -13.20 -12.32 -3.82
N SER A 141 -14.04 -13.32 -4.09
CA SER A 141 -13.63 -14.72 -4.19
C SER A 141 -12.51 -14.95 -5.22
N GLY A 142 -11.49 -15.73 -4.84
CA GLY A 142 -10.39 -16.13 -5.70
C GLY A 142 -9.24 -15.13 -5.79
N PHE A 143 -9.28 -14.02 -5.06
CA PHE A 143 -8.19 -13.07 -4.95
C PHE A 143 -7.42 -13.23 -3.64
N SER A 144 -6.20 -12.68 -3.63
CA SER A 144 -5.31 -12.75 -2.48
C SER A 144 -4.73 -11.38 -2.11
N VAL A 145 -4.52 -11.21 -0.81
CA VAL A 145 -3.86 -10.01 -0.25
C VAL A 145 -2.76 -10.47 0.70
N GLN A 146 -1.53 -10.05 0.43
CA GLN A 146 -0.36 -10.34 1.27
C GLN A 146 0.29 -9.03 1.71
N ALA A 147 0.58 -8.89 2.99
CA ALA A 147 1.22 -7.72 3.58
C ALA A 147 2.31 -8.12 4.58
N ALA A 148 3.47 -7.47 4.54
CA ALA A 148 4.48 -7.60 5.60
C ALA A 148 4.12 -6.78 6.86
N GLY A 149 3.12 -5.90 6.78
CA GLY A 149 2.54 -5.16 7.89
C GLY A 149 1.16 -5.68 8.27
N ASN A 150 0.25 -4.77 8.55
CA ASN A 150 -1.14 -5.05 8.90
C ASN A 150 -2.04 -5.02 7.67
N ILE A 151 -3.15 -5.73 7.72
CA ILE A 151 -4.22 -5.65 6.71
C ILE A 151 -5.50 -5.19 7.38
N VAL A 152 -6.09 -4.11 6.85
CA VAL A 152 -7.41 -3.62 7.25
C VAL A 152 -8.35 -3.70 6.05
N ILE A 153 -9.51 -4.33 6.22
CA ILE A 153 -10.57 -4.45 5.22
C ILE A 153 -11.84 -3.85 5.81
N ASP A 154 -12.30 -2.72 5.25
CA ASP A 154 -13.51 -2.04 5.73
C ASP A 154 -14.78 -2.79 5.35
N GLY A 155 -14.73 -3.56 4.27
CA GLY A 155 -15.79 -4.44 3.81
C GLY A 155 -15.74 -5.84 4.42
N HIS A 156 -16.14 -6.83 3.61
CA HIS A 156 -16.06 -8.26 3.91
C HIS A 156 -15.11 -8.96 2.94
N CYS A 157 -14.70 -10.18 3.28
CA CYS A 157 -14.00 -11.04 2.35
C CYS A 157 -14.78 -12.30 2.03
N GLU A 158 -14.63 -12.80 0.79
CA GLU A 158 -15.28 -14.00 0.29
C GLU A 158 -14.24 -14.95 -0.26
N ALA A 159 -14.22 -16.21 0.21
CA ALA A 159 -13.41 -17.29 -0.36
C ALA A 159 -12.02 -16.82 -0.89
N SER A 160 -11.37 -15.94 -0.14
CA SER A 160 -10.13 -15.26 -0.49
C SER A 160 -8.97 -15.72 0.40
N GLN A 161 -7.74 -15.38 0.01
CA GLN A 161 -6.55 -15.66 0.81
C GLN A 161 -5.98 -14.34 1.34
N ILE A 162 -5.99 -14.18 2.66
CA ILE A 162 -5.49 -12.98 3.35
C ILE A 162 -4.32 -13.41 4.24
N GLU A 163 -3.17 -12.79 4.07
CA GLU A 163 -1.96 -13.11 4.83
C GLU A 163 -1.24 -11.83 5.24
N ALA A 164 -1.02 -11.65 6.53
CA ALA A 164 -0.30 -10.52 7.11
C ALA A 164 0.73 -11.00 8.13
N ASP A 165 1.92 -10.40 8.16
CA ASP A 165 2.87 -10.61 9.27
C ASP A 165 2.41 -9.87 10.55
N GLY A 166 1.59 -8.82 10.39
CA GLY A 166 0.95 -8.07 11.46
C GLY A 166 -0.43 -8.59 11.82
N ASP A 167 -1.33 -7.63 12.10
CA ASP A 167 -2.74 -7.87 12.42
C ASP A 167 -3.60 -7.91 11.15
N VAL A 168 -4.67 -8.70 11.16
CA VAL A 168 -5.71 -8.70 10.12
C VAL A 168 -7.02 -8.25 10.74
N ILE A 169 -7.56 -7.13 10.25
CA ILE A 169 -8.83 -6.57 10.69
C ILE A 169 -9.81 -6.58 9.52
N ILE A 170 -10.92 -7.31 9.67
CA ILE A 170 -11.99 -7.37 8.67
C ILE A 170 -13.27 -6.85 9.31
N ARG A 171 -13.60 -5.57 9.07
CA ARG A 171 -14.65 -4.88 9.84
C ARG A 171 -16.00 -5.55 9.76
N LYS A 172 -16.38 -6.07 8.60
CA LYS A 172 -17.66 -6.80 8.42
C LYS A 172 -17.53 -8.31 8.60
N GLY A 173 -16.33 -8.90 8.42
CA GLY A 173 -16.10 -10.33 8.57
C GLY A 173 -15.84 -11.06 7.26
N CYS A 174 -15.86 -12.40 7.29
CA CYS A 174 -15.50 -13.25 6.15
C CYS A 174 -16.46 -14.41 5.93
N GLN A 175 -16.90 -14.57 4.67
CA GLN A 175 -17.62 -15.73 4.18
C GLN A 175 -16.70 -16.62 3.33
N GLY A 176 -16.01 -17.55 3.97
CA GLY A 176 -14.92 -18.31 3.36
C GLY A 176 -15.37 -19.37 2.35
N LYS A 177 -16.62 -19.81 2.39
CA LYS A 177 -17.20 -20.86 1.48
C LYS A 177 -16.33 -22.13 1.41
N GLY A 178 -15.59 -22.46 2.47
CA GLY A 178 -14.66 -23.60 2.54
C GLY A 178 -13.30 -23.38 1.88
N LEU A 179 -13.07 -22.26 1.19
CA LEU A 179 -11.82 -21.92 0.49
C LEU A 179 -11.10 -20.71 1.12
N GLY A 180 -11.81 -19.93 1.93
CA GLY A 180 -11.26 -18.73 2.59
C GLY A 180 -10.18 -19.09 3.60
N LYS A 181 -9.03 -18.44 3.50
CA LYS A 181 -7.89 -18.63 4.39
C LYS A 181 -7.39 -17.28 4.88
N ILE A 182 -7.30 -17.11 6.20
CA ILE A 182 -6.83 -15.89 6.84
C ILE A 182 -5.70 -16.25 7.80
N ILE A 183 -4.55 -15.67 7.56
CA ILE A 183 -3.34 -15.85 8.38
C ILE A 183 -2.88 -14.49 8.88
N ALA A 184 -2.68 -14.37 10.18
CA ALA A 184 -2.06 -13.22 10.81
C ALA A 184 -0.88 -13.64 11.69
N GLY A 185 0.25 -13.00 11.55
CA GLY A 185 1.39 -13.17 12.47
C GLY A 185 1.07 -12.68 13.88
N LYS A 186 0.12 -11.76 14.01
CA LYS A 186 -0.44 -11.28 15.28
C LYS A 186 -1.89 -11.70 15.43
N SER A 187 -2.83 -10.78 15.46
CA SER A 187 -4.24 -11.04 15.80
C SER A 187 -5.15 -10.94 14.58
N ILE A 188 -6.26 -11.65 14.63
CA ILE A 188 -7.36 -11.56 13.67
C ILE A 188 -8.58 -10.97 14.37
N VAL A 189 -9.16 -9.92 13.80
CA VAL A 189 -10.36 -9.26 14.31
C VAL A 189 -11.40 -9.17 13.21
N GLY A 190 -12.65 -9.54 13.51
CA GLY A 190 -13.75 -9.38 12.55
C GLY A 190 -15.11 -9.59 13.23
N GLN A 191 -16.20 -9.15 12.56
CA GLN A 191 -17.53 -9.37 13.10
C GLN A 191 -17.92 -10.85 13.06
N PHE A 192 -17.69 -11.51 11.93
CA PHE A 192 -18.02 -12.93 11.77
C PHE A 192 -17.02 -13.64 10.87
N PHE A 193 -16.92 -14.93 11.09
CA PHE A 193 -16.22 -15.83 10.18
C PHE A 193 -17.07 -17.07 9.94
N GLU A 194 -17.26 -17.39 8.67
CA GLU A 194 -18.07 -18.52 8.22
C GLU A 194 -17.28 -19.38 7.24
N SER A 195 -17.24 -20.70 7.48
CA SER A 195 -16.62 -21.70 6.60
C SER A 195 -15.22 -21.30 6.11
N ALA A 196 -14.39 -20.81 7.03
CA ALA A 196 -13.05 -20.29 6.77
C ALA A 196 -11.99 -20.96 7.65
N VAL A 197 -10.74 -20.92 7.18
CA VAL A 197 -9.55 -21.34 7.94
C VAL A 197 -8.87 -20.10 8.50
N LEU A 198 -8.75 -20.02 9.82
CA LEU A 198 -8.15 -18.89 10.56
C LEU A 198 -6.91 -19.35 11.30
N THR A 199 -5.78 -18.67 11.10
CA THR A 199 -4.55 -18.93 11.85
C THR A 199 -4.00 -17.60 12.38
N ALA A 200 -3.93 -17.45 13.69
CA ALA A 200 -3.41 -16.26 14.36
C ALA A 200 -2.19 -16.59 15.23
N GLY A 201 -1.15 -15.78 15.10
CA GLY A 201 0.04 -15.84 15.97
C GLY A 201 -0.24 -15.37 17.41
N LYS A 202 -1.33 -14.59 17.61
CA LYS A 202 -1.82 -14.13 18.90
C LYS A 202 -3.31 -14.46 19.04
N ASP A 203 -4.16 -13.45 19.16
CA ASP A 203 -5.55 -13.57 19.52
C ASP A 203 -6.47 -13.57 18.30
N VAL A 204 -7.66 -14.15 18.46
CA VAL A 204 -8.76 -14.01 17.50
C VAL A 204 -9.96 -13.44 18.23
N GLN A 205 -10.56 -12.39 17.66
CA GLN A 205 -11.76 -11.75 18.18
C GLN A 205 -12.85 -11.72 17.12
N ALA A 206 -14.04 -12.20 17.48
CA ALA A 206 -15.21 -12.24 16.60
C ALA A 206 -16.51 -12.08 17.39
N THR A 207 -17.62 -11.77 16.70
CA THR A 207 -18.97 -11.82 17.30
C THR A 207 -19.60 -13.21 17.17
N TYR A 208 -19.28 -13.96 16.08
CA TYR A 208 -19.65 -15.36 15.95
C TYR A 208 -18.76 -16.09 14.95
N LEU A 209 -18.66 -17.41 15.14
CA LEU A 209 -17.96 -18.34 14.27
C LEU A 209 -18.92 -19.43 13.80
N LEU A 210 -18.92 -19.72 12.49
CA LEU A 210 -19.75 -20.76 11.91
C LEU A 210 -18.90 -21.68 11.02
N ASN A 211 -18.81 -22.96 11.38
CA ASN A 211 -18.08 -24.00 10.64
C ASN A 211 -16.62 -23.62 10.28
N CYS A 212 -15.91 -22.91 11.18
CA CYS A 212 -14.54 -22.50 10.97
C CYS A 212 -13.52 -23.51 11.48
N GLN A 213 -12.35 -23.56 10.81
CA GLN A 213 -11.16 -24.19 11.36
C GLN A 213 -10.25 -23.08 11.90
N LEU A 214 -10.11 -22.98 13.22
CA LEU A 214 -9.41 -21.89 13.88
C LEU A 214 -8.27 -22.41 14.74
N LYS A 215 -7.08 -21.80 14.55
CA LYS A 215 -5.91 -21.99 15.42
C LYS A 215 -5.38 -20.63 15.85
N ALA A 216 -5.36 -20.37 17.16
CA ALA A 216 -4.77 -19.20 17.77
C ALA A 216 -3.69 -19.59 18.78
N ASN A 217 -2.55 -18.90 18.75
CA ASN A 217 -1.52 -19.07 19.77
C ASN A 217 -1.86 -18.30 21.07
N GLY A 218 -2.75 -17.33 21.00
CA GLY A 218 -3.30 -16.55 22.11
C GLY A 218 -4.68 -17.04 22.54
N LYS A 219 -5.57 -16.07 22.81
CA LYS A 219 -6.95 -16.26 23.21
C LYS A 219 -7.90 -16.22 22.01
N LEU A 220 -9.02 -16.89 22.13
CA LEU A 220 -10.18 -16.68 21.29
C LEU A 220 -11.27 -15.99 22.10
N LEU A 221 -11.68 -14.81 21.65
CA LEU A 221 -12.75 -14.02 22.23
C LEU A 221 -13.90 -13.95 21.24
N VAL A 222 -15.03 -14.60 21.59
CA VAL A 222 -16.26 -14.56 20.78
C VAL A 222 -17.32 -13.84 21.60
N GLU A 223 -17.39 -12.52 21.40
CA GLU A 223 -18.17 -11.62 22.25
C GLU A 223 -19.20 -10.85 21.41
N GLY A 224 -20.25 -10.35 22.09
CA GLY A 224 -21.32 -9.58 21.50
C GLY A 224 -22.68 -10.24 21.66
N ARG A 225 -23.71 -9.71 20.98
CA ARG A 225 -25.11 -10.15 21.17
C ARG A 225 -25.35 -11.64 20.87
N LYS A 226 -24.58 -12.22 19.95
CA LYS A 226 -24.62 -13.66 19.66
C LYS A 226 -23.56 -14.42 20.46
N GLY A 227 -22.28 -14.03 20.37
CA GLY A 227 -21.17 -14.58 21.15
C GLY A 227 -21.02 -16.10 21.04
N VAL A 228 -21.32 -16.71 19.87
CA VAL A 228 -21.43 -18.16 19.71
C VAL A 228 -20.44 -18.74 18.71
N ILE A 229 -20.04 -19.98 18.97
CA ILE A 229 -19.27 -20.84 18.08
C ILE A 229 -20.17 -21.98 17.64
N ILE A 230 -20.38 -22.16 16.35
CA ILE A 230 -21.24 -23.21 15.79
C ILE A 230 -20.42 -24.07 14.83
N GLY A 231 -20.22 -25.32 15.16
CA GLY A 231 -19.48 -26.28 14.33
C GLY A 231 -18.02 -25.94 14.10
N GLY A 232 -17.36 -26.71 13.23
CA GLY A 232 -15.95 -26.53 12.91
C GLY A 232 -14.99 -27.10 13.96
N LYS A 233 -13.73 -26.65 13.94
CA LYS A 233 -12.70 -27.05 14.88
C LYS A 233 -11.94 -25.82 15.38
N THR A 234 -12.01 -25.55 16.66
CA THR A 234 -11.40 -24.36 17.26
C THR A 234 -10.35 -24.74 18.29
N CYS A 235 -9.17 -24.15 18.20
CA CYS A 235 -8.07 -24.34 19.13
C CYS A 235 -7.42 -22.99 19.46
N ALA A 236 -7.42 -22.61 20.74
CA ALA A 236 -6.72 -21.44 21.26
C ALA A 236 -5.86 -21.86 22.47
N LYS A 237 -4.54 -21.50 22.44
CA LYS A 237 -3.61 -21.96 23.49
C LYS A 237 -3.88 -21.35 24.86
N LEU A 238 -4.34 -20.09 24.91
CA LEU A 238 -4.51 -19.34 26.17
C LEU A 238 -5.96 -19.28 26.67
N GLY A 239 -6.87 -19.97 25.97
CA GLY A 239 -8.27 -20.07 26.38
C GLY A 239 -9.27 -19.55 25.35
N ILE A 240 -10.52 -19.95 25.53
CA ILE A 240 -11.66 -19.56 24.70
C ILE A 240 -12.71 -18.93 25.62
N SER A 241 -13.19 -17.74 25.22
CA SER A 241 -14.31 -17.05 25.86
C SER A 241 -15.43 -16.90 24.84
N CYS A 242 -16.63 -17.42 25.13
CA CYS A 242 -17.82 -17.30 24.30
C CYS A 242 -19.09 -17.45 25.16
N ASN A 243 -20.25 -17.02 24.64
CA ASN A 243 -21.54 -17.18 25.32
C ASN A 243 -22.18 -18.54 25.07
N GLY A 244 -21.80 -19.26 24.02
CA GLY A 244 -22.32 -20.59 23.67
C GLY A 244 -21.48 -21.30 22.62
N ILE A 245 -21.55 -22.62 22.65
CA ILE A 245 -20.86 -23.52 21.73
C ILE A 245 -21.90 -24.49 21.15
#